data_841d69cfdb7d1d6988689f0af9ddb8d4
#
_entry.id   841d69cfdb7d1d6988689f0af9ddb8d4
#
_cell.length_a   1.000
_cell.length_b   1.000
_cell.length_c   1.000
_cell.angle_alpha   90.00
_cell.angle_beta   90.00
_cell.angle_gamma   90.00
#
_symmetry.space_group_name_H-M   'P 1'
#
loop_
_entity.id
_entity.type
_entity.pdbx_description
1 polymer ?
#
loop_
_entity_poly.entity_id
_entity_poly.type
_entity_poly.pdbx_seq_one_letter_code
_entity_poly.pdbx_strand_id
1 'polypeptide(L)'
;MDISSEMIHALLPLFMAGTLGASAIWIGLVEGIGEGTALIAKVFSGVVADRFGHKKRLVFAGYFLGVVSKPVFALAGCMPVVLAARFFDRVGKGLRGAPRDAIVADVTDESIRGAAYGLRQSLDAAGAFVGPLIATLLLLLWTEDLRSIFWIALIPGAACLLLILIGVEDNVTETKNTKRIEWNEIGSVMTPAFRQLVILGTLFSLARFSNAFIVLKAADIGIDQAWIPMIVVLMNIAFSLSSYPFGMLADRLNPMRLLALGMVLLALSDLLFAFAANTAVLILGVVLFGMHLGATQGIFSAIVSEVAVSHLRATAFGVFNFFSGIALLVSGLIAGGLWELFGAQYCFAGGVVFAVLTLVLIQRFRFLAVRQ
;
A
#
# COMPACT_ATOMS: atom_id res chain seq x y z
N MET A 1 -7.12 6.80 12.34
CA MET A 1 -6.60 5.41 12.22
C MET A 1 -5.27 5.37 11.50
N ASP A 2 -5.12 6.10 10.41
CA ASP A 2 -3.87 6.07 9.65
C ASP A 2 -2.67 6.62 10.45
N ILE A 3 -2.87 7.66 11.27
CA ILE A 3 -1.86 8.11 12.26
C ILE A 3 -1.39 6.91 13.11
N SER A 4 -2.33 6.18 13.71
CA SER A 4 -2.03 5.01 14.56
C SER A 4 -1.24 3.92 13.83
N SER A 5 -1.66 3.60 12.60
CA SER A 5 -1.01 2.56 11.81
C SER A 5 0.36 2.99 11.30
N GLU A 6 0.50 4.22 10.81
CA GLU A 6 1.74 4.72 10.23
C GLU A 6 2.83 5.02 11.27
N MET A 7 2.46 5.33 12.54
CA MET A 7 3.42 5.34 13.65
C MET A 7 4.13 4.01 13.80
N ILE A 8 3.39 2.89 13.70
CA ILE A 8 3.97 1.54 13.82
C ILE A 8 4.69 1.16 12.53
N HIS A 9 4.07 1.36 11.36
CA HIS A 9 4.63 0.88 10.09
C HIS A 9 5.97 1.54 9.75
N ALA A 10 6.16 2.81 10.12
CA ALA A 10 7.44 3.51 9.94
C ALA A 10 8.57 2.93 10.80
N LEU A 11 8.23 2.34 11.95
CA LEU A 11 9.20 1.80 12.91
C LEU A 11 9.28 0.26 12.87
N LEU A 12 8.30 -0.42 12.26
CA LEU A 12 8.19 -1.87 12.28
C LEU A 12 9.43 -2.58 11.70
N PRO A 13 10.05 -2.13 10.58
CA PRO A 13 11.27 -2.74 10.08
C PRO A 13 12.43 -2.65 11.07
N LEU A 14 12.58 -1.51 11.76
CA LEU A 14 13.58 -1.31 12.80
C LEU A 14 13.33 -2.20 14.02
N PHE A 15 12.07 -2.31 14.45
CA PHE A 15 11.68 -3.20 15.54
C PHE A 15 11.99 -4.66 15.21
N MET A 16 11.66 -5.12 14.00
CA MET A 16 11.96 -6.46 13.55
C MET A 16 13.47 -6.73 13.49
N ALA A 17 14.23 -5.84 12.86
CA ALA A 17 15.68 -6.01 12.72
C ALA A 17 16.44 -5.80 14.03
N GLY A 18 16.19 -4.67 14.72
CA GLY A 18 16.96 -4.25 15.89
C GLY A 18 16.52 -4.93 17.19
N THR A 19 15.20 -5.00 17.45
CA THR A 19 14.69 -5.54 18.72
C THR A 19 14.51 -7.05 18.69
N LEU A 20 14.04 -7.61 17.56
CA LEU A 20 13.78 -9.05 17.45
C LEU A 20 14.90 -9.81 16.74
N GLY A 21 15.92 -9.14 16.21
CA GLY A 21 17.01 -9.76 15.46
C GLY A 21 16.56 -10.50 14.20
N ALA A 22 15.49 -10.03 13.57
CA ALA A 22 14.92 -10.70 12.42
C ALA A 22 15.80 -10.57 11.19
N SER A 23 15.92 -11.65 10.43
CA SER A 23 16.57 -11.63 9.13
C SER A 23 15.76 -10.84 8.08
N ALA A 24 16.43 -10.39 7.03
CA ALA A 24 15.78 -9.63 5.95
C ALA A 24 14.68 -10.45 5.23
N ILE A 25 14.82 -11.77 5.16
CA ILE A 25 13.79 -12.68 4.61
C ILE A 25 12.50 -12.59 5.46
N TRP A 26 12.61 -12.59 6.79
CA TRP A 26 11.46 -12.44 7.67
C TRP A 26 10.78 -11.09 7.48
N ILE A 27 11.55 -10.02 7.36
CA ILE A 27 11.02 -8.66 7.12
C ILE A 27 10.30 -8.63 5.77
N GLY A 28 10.92 -9.17 4.72
CA GLY A 28 10.30 -9.28 3.41
C GLY A 28 9.01 -10.11 3.41
N LEU A 29 8.97 -11.21 4.16
CA LEU A 29 7.77 -12.05 4.32
C LEU A 29 6.64 -11.28 5.02
N VAL A 30 6.92 -10.61 6.14
CA VAL A 30 5.93 -9.83 6.89
C VAL A 30 5.35 -8.70 6.04
N GLU A 31 6.20 -7.96 5.33
CA GLU A 31 5.76 -6.89 4.45
C GLU A 31 5.02 -7.41 3.22
N GLY A 32 5.52 -8.45 2.57
CA GLY A 32 4.89 -9.07 1.42
C GLY A 32 3.50 -9.64 1.74
N ILE A 33 3.38 -10.36 2.87
CA ILE A 33 2.08 -10.84 3.38
C ILE A 33 1.18 -9.63 3.70
N GLY A 34 1.72 -8.58 4.33
CA GLY A 34 0.96 -7.39 4.66
C GLY A 34 0.33 -6.75 3.42
N GLU A 35 1.13 -6.38 2.45
CA GLU A 35 0.64 -5.70 1.24
C GLU A 35 -0.25 -6.62 0.37
N GLY A 36 0.15 -7.88 0.19
CA GLY A 36 -0.64 -8.86 -0.56
C GLY A 36 -2.00 -9.12 0.07
N THR A 37 -2.05 -9.30 1.39
CA THR A 37 -3.30 -9.52 2.14
C THR A 37 -4.25 -8.32 2.00
N ALA A 38 -3.74 -7.09 2.07
CA ALA A 38 -4.58 -5.89 1.95
C ALA A 38 -5.28 -5.82 0.58
N LEU A 39 -4.56 -6.14 -0.51
CA LEU A 39 -5.14 -6.18 -1.86
C LEU A 39 -6.16 -7.31 -2.02
N ILE A 40 -5.83 -8.51 -1.56
CA ILE A 40 -6.73 -9.68 -1.66
C ILE A 40 -7.98 -9.46 -0.81
N ALA A 41 -7.84 -8.99 0.44
CA ALA A 41 -8.98 -8.75 1.32
C ALA A 41 -9.91 -7.65 0.78
N LYS A 42 -9.37 -6.64 0.09
CA LYS A 42 -10.17 -5.60 -0.57
C LYS A 42 -11.12 -6.16 -1.63
N VAL A 43 -10.73 -7.23 -2.34
CA VAL A 43 -11.57 -7.89 -3.35
C VAL A 43 -12.84 -8.46 -2.71
N PHE A 44 -12.68 -9.09 -1.54
CA PHE A 44 -13.80 -9.72 -0.84
C PHE A 44 -14.66 -8.72 -0.06
N SER A 45 -14.11 -7.58 0.34
CA SER A 45 -14.78 -6.62 1.21
C SER A 45 -16.04 -6.04 0.57
N GLY A 46 -16.03 -5.77 -0.73
CA GLY A 46 -17.20 -5.30 -1.48
C GLY A 46 -18.33 -6.32 -1.48
N VAL A 47 -18.03 -7.58 -1.83
CA VAL A 47 -19.00 -8.67 -1.85
C VAL A 47 -19.58 -8.94 -0.46
N VAL A 48 -18.72 -8.89 0.56
CA VAL A 48 -19.14 -9.06 1.96
C VAL A 48 -20.04 -7.90 2.40
N ALA A 49 -19.71 -6.64 2.04
CA ALA A 49 -20.50 -5.47 2.36
C ALA A 49 -21.92 -5.54 1.76
N ASP A 50 -21.99 -5.92 0.48
CA ASP A 50 -23.26 -6.03 -0.23
C ASP A 50 -24.14 -7.17 0.31
N ARG A 51 -23.53 -8.25 0.79
CA ARG A 51 -24.26 -9.42 1.33
C ARG A 51 -24.75 -9.23 2.75
N PHE A 52 -24.01 -8.53 3.61
CA PHE A 52 -24.35 -8.37 5.02
C PHE A 52 -25.28 -7.18 5.28
N GLY A 53 -25.44 -6.21 4.37
CA GLY A 53 -26.32 -5.05 4.50
C GLY A 53 -25.94 -4.07 5.63
N HIS A 54 -25.09 -4.45 6.56
CA HIS A 54 -24.65 -3.66 7.72
C HIS A 54 -23.25 -3.08 7.49
N LYS A 55 -23.15 -2.02 6.71
CA LYS A 55 -21.88 -1.38 6.34
C LYS A 55 -21.08 -0.91 7.57
N LYS A 56 -21.75 -0.28 8.56
CA LYS A 56 -21.13 0.18 9.82
C LYS A 56 -20.43 -0.95 10.58
N ARG A 57 -21.06 -2.11 10.71
CA ARG A 57 -20.49 -3.26 11.43
C ARG A 57 -19.22 -3.77 10.77
N LEU A 58 -19.17 -3.82 9.44
CA LEU A 58 -17.98 -4.23 8.69
C LEU A 58 -16.85 -3.21 8.81
N VAL A 59 -17.18 -1.91 8.72
CA VAL A 59 -16.22 -0.83 8.96
C VAL A 59 -15.67 -0.92 10.38
N PHE A 60 -16.55 -1.05 11.38
CA PHE A 60 -16.13 -1.20 12.77
C PHE A 60 -15.22 -2.43 12.97
N ALA A 61 -15.61 -3.59 12.45
CA ALA A 61 -14.80 -4.82 12.55
C ALA A 61 -13.42 -4.64 11.90
N GLY A 62 -13.34 -4.00 10.74
CA GLY A 62 -12.07 -3.72 10.08
C GLY A 62 -11.16 -2.77 10.88
N TYR A 63 -11.72 -1.72 11.47
CA TYR A 63 -10.97 -0.83 12.36
C TYR A 63 -10.61 -1.49 13.69
N PHE A 64 -11.48 -2.31 14.25
CA PHE A 64 -11.24 -3.08 15.48
C PHE A 64 -10.05 -4.04 15.32
N LEU A 65 -9.99 -4.81 14.22
CA LEU A 65 -8.83 -5.65 13.91
C LEU A 65 -7.54 -4.85 13.84
N GLY A 66 -7.59 -3.66 13.21
CA GLY A 66 -6.45 -2.76 13.17
C GLY A 66 -6.05 -2.22 14.54
N VAL A 67 -6.97 -1.94 15.44
CA VAL A 67 -6.67 -1.45 16.81
C VAL A 67 -6.11 -2.58 17.68
N VAL A 68 -6.72 -3.77 17.63
CA VAL A 68 -6.26 -4.94 18.39
C VAL A 68 -4.86 -5.39 17.96
N SER A 69 -4.47 -5.18 16.70
CA SER A 69 -3.12 -5.51 16.26
C SER A 69 -2.03 -4.67 16.96
N LYS A 70 -2.33 -3.44 17.44
CA LYS A 70 -1.34 -2.54 18.06
C LYS A 70 -0.72 -3.11 19.34
N PRO A 71 -1.51 -3.53 20.36
CA PRO A 71 -0.95 -4.22 21.52
C PRO A 71 -0.24 -5.52 21.15
N VAL A 72 -0.70 -6.25 20.11
CA VAL A 72 -0.02 -7.47 19.68
C VAL A 72 1.38 -7.15 19.13
N PHE A 73 1.55 -6.07 18.35
CA PHE A 73 2.87 -5.59 17.94
C PHE A 73 3.75 -5.20 19.13
N ALA A 74 3.19 -4.45 20.11
CA ALA A 74 3.95 -4.02 21.29
C ALA A 74 4.42 -5.19 22.16
N LEU A 75 3.61 -6.24 22.28
CA LEU A 75 3.91 -7.44 23.05
C LEU A 75 4.68 -8.51 22.27
N ALA A 76 4.89 -8.32 20.96
CA ALA A 76 5.53 -9.32 20.14
C ALA A 76 6.97 -9.63 20.63
N GLY A 77 7.22 -10.89 21.00
CA GLY A 77 8.53 -11.40 21.39
C GLY A 77 9.20 -12.24 20.30
N CYS A 78 8.51 -12.52 19.19
CA CYS A 78 9.04 -13.31 18.08
C CYS A 78 8.35 -12.97 16.77
N MET A 79 8.98 -13.31 15.65
CA MET A 79 8.52 -12.98 14.30
C MET A 79 7.15 -13.55 13.93
N PRO A 80 6.75 -14.80 14.30
CA PRO A 80 5.42 -15.30 14.02
C PRO A 80 4.29 -14.44 14.61
N VAL A 81 4.50 -13.83 15.80
CA VAL A 81 3.52 -12.92 16.42
C VAL A 81 3.42 -11.62 15.63
N VAL A 82 4.55 -11.05 15.17
CA VAL A 82 4.57 -9.87 14.29
C VAL A 82 3.84 -10.17 12.98
N LEU A 83 4.09 -11.33 12.38
CA LEU A 83 3.43 -11.78 11.15
C LEU A 83 1.91 -11.88 11.33
N ALA A 84 1.46 -12.49 12.42
CA ALA A 84 0.04 -12.59 12.75
C ALA A 84 -0.59 -11.20 12.95
N ALA A 85 0.06 -10.32 13.74
CA ALA A 85 -0.41 -8.95 13.94
C ALA A 85 -0.51 -8.18 12.62
N ARG A 86 0.50 -8.29 11.74
CA ARG A 86 0.51 -7.66 10.42
C ARG A 86 -0.61 -8.19 9.52
N PHE A 87 -0.80 -9.50 9.51
CA PHE A 87 -1.87 -10.15 8.74
C PHE A 87 -3.24 -9.62 9.15
N PHE A 88 -3.57 -9.64 10.46
CA PHE A 88 -4.86 -9.16 10.95
C PHE A 88 -5.06 -7.65 10.75
N ASP A 89 -4.03 -6.83 10.94
CA ASP A 89 -4.08 -5.40 10.62
C ASP A 89 -4.45 -5.18 9.14
N ARG A 90 -3.84 -5.94 8.24
CA ARG A 90 -4.07 -5.81 6.79
C ARG A 90 -5.39 -6.40 6.33
N VAL A 91 -5.85 -7.49 6.91
CA VAL A 91 -7.24 -7.97 6.73
C VAL A 91 -8.22 -6.87 7.14
N GLY A 92 -8.01 -6.25 8.30
CA GLY A 92 -8.83 -5.13 8.78
C GLY A 92 -8.83 -3.94 7.80
N LYS A 93 -7.66 -3.58 7.24
CA LYS A 93 -7.53 -2.53 6.23
C LYS A 93 -8.31 -2.86 4.95
N GLY A 94 -8.19 -4.09 4.47
CA GLY A 94 -8.93 -4.56 3.29
C GLY A 94 -10.43 -4.59 3.53
N LEU A 95 -10.87 -5.12 4.66
CA LEU A 95 -12.28 -5.28 5.01
C LEU A 95 -13.05 -3.95 5.11
N ARG A 96 -12.43 -2.90 5.67
CA ARG A 96 -13.07 -1.60 5.88
C ARG A 96 -13.15 -0.72 4.63
N GLY A 97 -12.34 -0.97 3.60
CA GLY A 97 -12.17 -0.05 2.48
C GLY A 97 -13.45 0.21 1.69
N ALA A 98 -14.04 -0.82 1.09
CA ALA A 98 -15.24 -0.70 0.28
C ALA A 98 -16.49 -0.29 1.10
N PRO A 99 -16.77 -0.87 2.30
CA PRO A 99 -17.91 -0.42 3.11
C PRO A 99 -17.81 1.04 3.55
N ARG A 100 -16.60 1.53 3.90
CA ARG A 100 -16.36 2.93 4.25
C ARG A 100 -16.68 3.86 3.08
N ASP A 101 -16.17 3.53 1.90
CA ASP A 101 -16.42 4.34 0.70
C ASP A 101 -17.89 4.33 0.32
N ALA A 102 -18.61 3.23 0.53
CA ALA A 102 -20.06 3.15 0.36
C ALA A 102 -20.84 4.02 1.34
N ILE A 103 -20.46 4.06 2.64
CA ILE A 103 -21.08 4.96 3.63
C ILE A 103 -20.90 6.42 3.20
N VAL A 104 -19.68 6.82 2.77
CA VAL A 104 -19.45 8.18 2.28
C VAL A 104 -20.36 8.51 1.11
N ALA A 105 -20.56 7.58 0.16
CA ALA A 105 -21.47 7.78 -0.96
C ALA A 105 -22.94 7.92 -0.55
N ASP A 106 -23.37 7.16 0.47
CA ASP A 106 -24.76 7.15 0.94
C ASP A 106 -25.16 8.45 1.63
N VAL A 107 -24.22 9.11 2.35
CA VAL A 107 -24.48 10.35 3.11
C VAL A 107 -24.13 11.62 2.34
N THR A 108 -23.63 11.50 1.09
CA THR A 108 -23.14 12.64 0.31
C THR A 108 -23.96 12.79 -0.97
N ASP A 109 -24.43 14.04 -1.23
CA ASP A 109 -25.10 14.37 -2.49
C ASP A 109 -24.21 14.05 -3.70
N GLU A 110 -24.83 13.61 -4.81
CA GLU A 110 -24.13 13.23 -6.04
C GLU A 110 -23.25 14.36 -6.59
N SER A 111 -23.68 15.60 -6.45
CA SER A 111 -23.00 16.80 -6.93
C SER A 111 -21.67 17.08 -6.24
N ILE A 112 -21.47 16.59 -4.99
CA ILE A 112 -20.27 16.85 -4.17
C ILE A 112 -19.53 15.57 -3.77
N ARG A 113 -19.92 14.39 -4.29
CA ARG A 113 -19.25 13.10 -3.97
C ARG A 113 -17.74 13.14 -4.26
N GLY A 114 -17.35 13.79 -5.36
CA GLY A 114 -15.93 13.96 -5.68
C GLY A 114 -15.16 14.71 -4.61
N ALA A 115 -15.75 15.79 -4.09
CA ALA A 115 -15.15 16.57 -2.99
C ALA A 115 -15.06 15.77 -1.69
N ALA A 116 -16.08 14.97 -1.36
CA ALA A 116 -16.10 14.10 -0.18
C ALA A 116 -14.99 13.02 -0.24
N TYR A 117 -14.83 12.37 -1.40
CA TYR A 117 -13.72 11.41 -1.60
C TYR A 117 -12.36 12.10 -1.60
N GLY A 118 -12.25 13.30 -2.16
CA GLY A 118 -11.05 14.13 -2.11
C GLY A 118 -10.66 14.49 -0.69
N LEU A 119 -11.61 14.94 0.13
CA LEU A 119 -11.39 15.22 1.54
C LEU A 119 -10.92 13.97 2.30
N ARG A 120 -11.59 12.84 2.09
CA ARG A 120 -11.18 11.57 2.70
C ARG A 120 -9.75 11.20 2.33
N GLN A 121 -9.39 11.31 1.06
CA GLN A 121 -8.04 11.00 0.57
C GLN A 121 -6.98 11.95 1.19
N SER A 122 -7.34 13.23 1.32
CA SER A 122 -6.45 14.22 1.96
C SER A 122 -6.24 13.92 3.44
N LEU A 123 -7.27 13.47 4.15
CA LEU A 123 -7.17 13.06 5.56
C LEU A 123 -6.35 11.77 5.72
N ASP A 124 -6.51 10.79 4.80
CA ASP A 124 -5.66 9.58 4.77
C ASP A 124 -4.18 9.97 4.56
N ALA A 125 -3.90 10.90 3.63
CA ALA A 125 -2.55 11.42 3.38
C ALA A 125 -1.98 12.20 4.57
N ALA A 126 -2.80 13.03 5.23
CA ALA A 126 -2.41 13.73 6.45
C ALA A 126 -2.04 12.72 7.57
N GLY A 127 -2.80 11.64 7.71
CA GLY A 127 -2.47 10.55 8.64
C GLY A 127 -1.16 9.87 8.34
N ALA A 128 -0.88 9.61 7.05
CA ALA A 128 0.37 9.00 6.60
C ALA A 128 1.60 9.90 6.83
N PHE A 129 1.40 11.22 6.90
CA PHE A 129 2.44 12.19 7.23
C PHE A 129 2.60 12.35 8.75
N VAL A 130 1.50 12.57 9.47
CA VAL A 130 1.50 12.91 10.91
C VAL A 130 1.93 11.70 11.75
N GLY A 131 1.60 10.46 11.35
CA GLY A 131 1.97 9.26 12.09
C GLY A 131 3.48 9.11 12.29
N PRO A 132 4.29 9.03 11.22
CA PRO A 132 5.74 8.95 11.33
C PRO A 132 6.37 10.19 11.99
N LEU A 133 5.80 11.38 11.81
CA LEU A 133 6.26 12.61 12.47
C LEU A 133 6.11 12.49 14.00
N ILE A 134 4.95 12.02 14.49
CA ILE A 134 4.75 11.79 15.93
C ILE A 134 5.73 10.71 16.41
N ALA A 135 5.95 9.63 15.66
CA ALA A 135 6.92 8.60 16.02
C ALA A 135 8.34 9.18 16.16
N THR A 136 8.77 10.04 15.23
CA THR A 136 10.06 10.76 15.33
C THR A 136 10.12 11.63 16.59
N LEU A 137 9.09 12.44 16.85
CA LEU A 137 9.07 13.32 18.03
C LEU A 137 9.11 12.53 19.34
N LEU A 138 8.43 11.40 19.42
CA LEU A 138 8.48 10.52 20.60
C LEU A 138 9.86 9.90 20.79
N LEU A 139 10.53 9.49 19.71
CA LEU A 139 11.90 8.97 19.77
C LEU A 139 12.90 10.06 20.21
N LEU A 140 12.74 11.28 19.74
CA LEU A 140 13.65 12.39 20.07
C LEU A 140 13.45 12.95 21.48
N LEU A 141 12.21 13.01 21.96
CA LEU A 141 11.85 13.79 23.16
C LEU A 141 11.49 12.92 24.37
N TRP A 142 11.17 11.64 24.17
CA TRP A 142 10.61 10.84 25.26
C TRP A 142 11.26 9.46 25.46
N THR A 143 11.42 8.62 24.43
CA THR A 143 11.89 7.26 24.60
C THR A 143 12.52 6.67 23.35
N GLU A 144 13.56 5.86 23.52
CA GLU A 144 14.15 5.06 22.45
C GLU A 144 13.47 3.68 22.32
N ASP A 145 12.59 3.32 23.27
CA ASP A 145 11.87 2.03 23.23
C ASP A 145 10.71 2.06 22.24
N LEU A 146 10.85 1.32 21.15
CA LEU A 146 9.85 1.19 20.09
C LEU A 146 8.53 0.60 20.59
N ARG A 147 8.57 -0.28 21.61
CA ARG A 147 7.35 -0.89 22.17
C ARG A 147 6.46 0.16 22.84
N SER A 148 7.06 1.10 23.57
CA SER A 148 6.35 2.20 24.19
C SER A 148 5.62 3.07 23.15
N ILE A 149 6.24 3.32 21.99
CA ILE A 149 5.61 4.06 20.89
C ILE A 149 4.44 3.25 20.30
N PHE A 150 4.55 1.91 20.20
CA PHE A 150 3.46 1.06 19.72
C PHE A 150 2.26 1.09 20.68
N TRP A 151 2.47 1.20 21.99
CA TRP A 151 1.40 1.41 22.97
C TRP A 151 0.72 2.78 22.80
N ILE A 152 1.49 3.84 22.56
CA ILE A 152 0.93 5.18 22.29
C ILE A 152 0.11 5.18 21.01
N ALA A 153 0.52 4.45 19.97
CA ALA A 153 -0.23 4.32 18.73
C ALA A 153 -1.65 3.72 18.94
N LEU A 154 -1.88 3.03 20.06
CA LEU A 154 -3.22 2.55 20.43
C LEU A 154 -4.20 3.71 20.69
N ILE A 155 -3.73 4.86 21.22
CA ILE A 155 -4.59 6.01 21.58
C ILE A 155 -5.36 6.55 20.37
N PRO A 156 -4.72 6.98 19.27
CA PRO A 156 -5.46 7.46 18.11
C PRO A 156 -6.28 6.34 17.43
N GLY A 157 -5.87 5.08 17.58
CA GLY A 157 -6.66 3.93 17.12
C GLY A 157 -7.96 3.76 17.90
N ALA A 158 -7.88 3.78 19.23
CA ALA A 158 -9.06 3.69 20.12
C ALA A 158 -10.00 4.88 19.92
N ALA A 159 -9.45 6.11 19.78
CA ALA A 159 -10.25 7.29 19.48
C ALA A 159 -11.04 7.13 18.16
N CYS A 160 -10.42 6.54 17.14
CA CYS A 160 -11.11 6.24 15.88
C CYS A 160 -12.29 5.28 16.07
N LEU A 161 -12.14 4.21 16.87
CA LEU A 161 -13.24 3.28 17.17
C LEU A 161 -14.39 3.97 17.90
N LEU A 162 -14.08 4.81 18.89
CA LEU A 162 -15.08 5.59 19.61
C LEU A 162 -15.86 6.52 18.68
N LEU A 163 -15.16 7.21 17.77
CA LEU A 163 -15.80 8.08 16.78
C LEU A 163 -16.72 7.30 15.83
N ILE A 164 -16.37 6.07 15.44
CA ILE A 164 -17.24 5.24 14.60
C ILE A 164 -18.48 4.80 15.37
N LEU A 165 -18.33 4.42 16.64
CA LEU A 165 -19.46 3.99 17.47
C LEU A 165 -20.49 5.11 17.66
N ILE A 166 -20.02 6.34 17.94
CA ILE A 166 -20.86 7.49 18.29
C ILE A 166 -21.33 8.25 17.05
N GLY A 167 -20.43 8.44 16.06
CA GLY A 167 -20.63 9.39 14.95
C GLY A 167 -21.13 8.78 13.65
N VAL A 168 -21.13 7.45 13.49
CA VAL A 168 -21.59 6.82 12.25
C VAL A 168 -22.95 6.15 12.51
N GLU A 169 -23.95 6.49 11.72
CA GLU A 169 -25.26 5.82 11.74
C GLU A 169 -25.24 4.57 10.86
N ASP A 170 -25.93 3.52 11.29
CA ASP A 170 -26.06 2.27 10.51
C ASP A 170 -27.30 2.38 9.60
N ASN A 171 -27.15 3.04 8.48
CA ASN A 171 -28.20 3.04 7.47
C ASN A 171 -28.24 1.66 6.81
N VAL A 172 -29.17 0.82 7.29
CA VAL A 172 -29.43 -0.50 6.71
C VAL A 172 -29.96 -0.29 5.29
N THR A 173 -29.11 -0.48 4.31
CA THR A 173 -29.54 -0.49 2.92
C THR A 173 -30.13 -1.87 2.63
N GLU A 174 -31.33 -1.91 2.05
CA GLU A 174 -31.90 -3.18 1.58
C GLU A 174 -30.85 -3.90 0.71
N THR A 175 -30.58 -5.15 1.05
CA THR A 175 -29.63 -6.00 0.32
C THR A 175 -30.12 -6.13 -1.12
N LYS A 176 -29.52 -5.36 -2.03
CA LYS A 176 -29.67 -5.62 -3.46
C LYS A 176 -29.15 -7.02 -3.72
N ASN A 177 -29.96 -7.80 -4.41
CA ASN A 177 -29.61 -9.16 -4.87
C ASN A 177 -28.32 -9.08 -5.69
N THR A 178 -27.17 -9.14 -5.01
CA THR A 178 -25.87 -9.12 -5.66
C THR A 178 -25.72 -10.43 -6.42
N LYS A 179 -25.59 -10.35 -7.73
CA LYS A 179 -25.23 -11.49 -8.56
C LYS A 179 -24.00 -12.17 -7.95
N ARG A 180 -24.12 -13.45 -7.66
CA ARG A 180 -22.96 -14.25 -7.24
C ARG A 180 -21.89 -14.10 -8.32
N ILE A 181 -20.64 -13.87 -7.89
CA ILE A 181 -19.50 -14.00 -8.81
C ILE A 181 -19.51 -15.48 -9.25
N GLU A 182 -19.95 -15.73 -10.47
CA GLU A 182 -19.90 -17.06 -11.03
C GLU A 182 -18.47 -17.33 -11.48
N TRP A 183 -17.89 -18.43 -11.04
CA TRP A 183 -16.53 -18.83 -11.42
C TRP A 183 -16.35 -18.91 -12.94
N ASN A 184 -17.45 -19.17 -13.68
CA ASN A 184 -17.50 -19.16 -15.14
C ASN A 184 -17.23 -17.75 -15.73
N GLU A 185 -17.54 -16.67 -14.99
CA GLU A 185 -17.30 -15.29 -15.43
C GLU A 185 -15.80 -14.93 -15.44
N ILE A 186 -14.97 -15.59 -14.61
CA ILE A 186 -13.52 -15.38 -14.59
C ILE A 186 -12.89 -15.71 -15.95
N GLY A 187 -13.34 -16.80 -16.58
CA GLY A 187 -12.90 -17.18 -17.93
C GLY A 187 -13.19 -16.11 -18.99
N SER A 188 -14.35 -15.46 -18.89
CA SER A 188 -14.77 -14.41 -19.84
C SER A 188 -14.05 -13.08 -19.65
N VAL A 189 -13.55 -12.80 -18.44
CA VAL A 189 -12.70 -11.61 -18.16
C VAL A 189 -11.30 -11.75 -18.74
N MET A 190 -10.77 -12.98 -18.87
CA MET A 190 -9.38 -13.26 -19.27
C MET A 190 -9.16 -13.10 -20.79
N THR A 191 -9.64 -11.98 -21.36
CA THR A 191 -9.35 -11.59 -22.74
C THR A 191 -7.82 -11.43 -22.96
N PRO A 192 -7.31 -11.53 -24.20
CA PRO A 192 -5.90 -11.33 -24.50
C PRO A 192 -5.35 -9.98 -23.97
N ALA A 193 -6.12 -8.90 -24.11
CA ALA A 193 -5.74 -7.58 -23.59
C ALA A 193 -5.70 -7.55 -22.06
N PHE A 194 -6.70 -8.12 -21.39
CA PHE A 194 -6.73 -8.18 -19.93
C PHE A 194 -5.62 -9.07 -19.37
N ARG A 195 -5.32 -10.19 -20.03
CA ARG A 195 -4.19 -11.06 -19.66
C ARG A 195 -2.85 -10.34 -19.74
N GLN A 196 -2.63 -9.54 -20.80
CA GLN A 196 -1.44 -8.70 -20.91
C GLN A 196 -1.36 -7.68 -19.77
N LEU A 197 -2.49 -7.06 -19.40
CA LEU A 197 -2.58 -6.13 -18.28
C LEU A 197 -2.25 -6.80 -16.93
N VAL A 198 -2.74 -8.02 -16.69
CA VAL A 198 -2.42 -8.79 -15.48
C VAL A 198 -0.92 -9.12 -15.41
N ILE A 199 -0.32 -9.55 -16.52
CA ILE A 199 1.13 -9.80 -16.58
C ILE A 199 1.92 -8.52 -16.29
N LEU A 200 1.53 -7.39 -16.88
CA LEU A 200 2.16 -6.10 -16.66
C LEU A 200 2.05 -5.65 -15.19
N GLY A 201 0.85 -5.76 -14.60
CA GLY A 201 0.61 -5.44 -13.19
C GLY A 201 1.37 -6.35 -12.23
N THR A 202 1.52 -7.62 -12.57
CA THR A 202 2.33 -8.60 -11.81
C THR A 202 3.80 -8.20 -11.82
N LEU A 203 4.38 -7.91 -12.98
CA LEU A 203 5.79 -7.46 -13.09
C LEU A 203 6.01 -6.12 -12.40
N PHE A 204 5.07 -5.18 -12.55
CA PHE A 204 5.10 -3.92 -11.81
C PHE A 204 5.12 -4.14 -10.29
N SER A 205 4.29 -5.04 -9.79
CA SER A 205 4.22 -5.36 -8.36
C SER A 205 5.49 -6.05 -7.87
N LEU A 206 6.13 -6.88 -8.71
CA LEU A 206 7.41 -7.51 -8.41
C LEU A 206 8.56 -6.48 -8.39
N ALA A 207 8.50 -5.43 -9.22
CA ALA A 207 9.52 -4.38 -9.24
C ALA A 207 9.45 -3.48 -8.00
N ARG A 208 8.27 -3.30 -7.42
CA ARG A 208 8.05 -2.39 -6.29
C ARG A 208 8.26 -3.11 -4.96
N PHE A 209 9.50 -3.15 -4.49
CA PHE A 209 9.83 -3.68 -3.18
C PHE A 209 9.25 -2.82 -2.05
N SER A 210 9.05 -3.44 -0.86
CA SER A 210 8.47 -2.73 0.28
C SER A 210 9.34 -1.56 0.75
N ASN A 211 8.68 -0.47 1.18
CA ASN A 211 9.32 0.68 1.82
C ASN A 211 10.17 0.29 3.04
N ALA A 212 9.91 -0.88 3.63
CA ALA A 212 10.70 -1.43 4.74
C ALA A 212 12.19 -1.56 4.40
N PHE A 213 12.53 -1.92 3.15
CA PHE A 213 13.93 -2.02 2.72
C PHE A 213 14.60 -0.66 2.61
N ILE A 214 13.85 0.42 2.29
CA ILE A 214 14.37 1.79 2.31
C ILE A 214 14.69 2.22 3.77
N VAL A 215 13.80 1.88 4.71
CA VAL A 215 14.00 2.11 6.15
C VAL A 215 15.22 1.33 6.66
N LEU A 216 15.37 0.06 6.27
CA LEU A 216 16.56 -0.74 6.62
C LEU A 216 17.83 -0.16 6.00
N LYS A 217 17.79 0.34 4.75
CA LYS A 217 18.94 0.99 4.10
C LYS A 217 19.35 2.26 4.83
N ALA A 218 18.38 3.03 5.33
CA ALA A 218 18.67 4.21 6.15
C ALA A 218 19.44 3.85 7.44
N ALA A 219 19.03 2.77 8.10
CA ALA A 219 19.75 2.24 9.28
C ALA A 219 21.14 1.69 8.90
N ASP A 220 21.26 0.98 7.77
CA ASP A 220 22.50 0.39 7.26
C ASP A 220 23.59 1.45 6.99
N ILE A 221 23.23 2.64 6.49
CA ILE A 221 24.16 3.75 6.29
C ILE A 221 24.41 4.61 7.54
N GLY A 222 23.85 4.20 8.70
CA GLY A 222 24.12 4.82 9.99
C GLY A 222 23.27 6.05 10.31
N ILE A 223 22.08 6.21 9.72
CA ILE A 223 21.12 7.22 10.16
C ILE A 223 20.60 6.84 11.54
N ASP A 224 20.62 7.81 12.47
CA ASP A 224 20.10 7.62 13.83
C ASP A 224 18.63 7.16 13.80
N GLN A 225 18.30 6.20 14.66
CA GLN A 225 16.98 5.55 14.73
C GLN A 225 15.85 6.57 14.85
N ALA A 226 16.06 7.66 15.59
CA ALA A 226 15.05 8.69 15.80
C ALA A 226 14.67 9.45 14.51
N TRP A 227 15.59 9.54 13.54
CA TRP A 227 15.38 10.25 12.29
C TRP A 227 14.85 9.35 11.16
N ILE A 228 14.90 8.04 11.31
CA ILE A 228 14.49 7.11 10.24
C ILE A 228 13.01 7.28 9.84
N PRO A 229 12.03 7.51 10.75
CA PRO A 229 10.65 7.74 10.31
C PRO A 229 10.49 8.97 9.42
N MET A 230 11.42 9.96 9.49
CA MET A 230 11.42 11.12 8.59
C MET A 230 11.68 10.76 7.12
N ILE A 231 12.28 9.61 6.86
CA ILE A 231 12.41 9.05 5.49
C ILE A 231 11.02 8.78 4.91
N VAL A 232 10.12 8.20 5.71
CA VAL A 232 8.73 7.93 5.31
C VAL A 232 7.95 9.24 5.15
N VAL A 233 8.18 10.22 6.03
CA VAL A 233 7.60 11.57 5.91
C VAL A 233 8.02 12.21 4.57
N LEU A 234 9.32 12.22 4.27
CA LEU A 234 9.86 12.80 3.04
C LEU A 234 9.30 12.10 1.80
N MET A 235 9.22 10.77 1.82
CA MET A 235 8.62 9.98 0.74
C MET A 235 7.16 10.39 0.51
N ASN A 236 6.37 10.54 1.57
CA ASN A 236 4.97 10.97 1.48
C ASN A 236 4.81 12.43 1.00
N ILE A 237 5.73 13.32 1.36
CA ILE A 237 5.78 14.70 0.82
C ILE A 237 6.03 14.66 -0.68
N ALA A 238 7.07 13.94 -1.12
CA ALA A 238 7.41 13.82 -2.54
C ALA A 238 6.26 13.19 -3.35
N PHE A 239 5.62 12.15 -2.81
CA PHE A 239 4.41 11.54 -3.35
C PHE A 239 3.27 12.55 -3.49
N SER A 240 2.95 13.27 -2.42
CA SER A 240 1.82 14.20 -2.37
C SER A 240 2.00 15.36 -3.35
N LEU A 241 3.20 15.97 -3.37
CA LEU A 241 3.52 17.07 -4.27
C LEU A 241 3.56 16.66 -5.75
N SER A 242 3.97 15.42 -6.04
CA SER A 242 4.05 14.92 -7.41
C SER A 242 2.71 14.37 -7.94
N SER A 243 1.80 13.95 -7.07
CA SER A 243 0.52 13.34 -7.48
C SER A 243 -0.35 14.27 -8.32
N TYR A 244 -0.40 15.56 -7.97
CA TYR A 244 -1.20 16.54 -8.73
C TYR A 244 -0.62 16.82 -10.14
N PRO A 245 0.68 17.15 -10.31
CA PRO A 245 1.28 17.31 -11.64
C PRO A 245 1.17 16.06 -12.51
N PHE A 246 1.41 14.87 -11.96
CA PHE A 246 1.27 13.63 -12.71
C PHE A 246 -0.19 13.29 -13.03
N GLY A 247 -1.14 13.65 -12.14
CA GLY A 247 -2.57 13.57 -12.43
C GLY A 247 -2.96 14.40 -13.65
N MET A 248 -2.56 15.67 -13.72
CA MET A 248 -2.78 16.53 -14.90
C MET A 248 -2.10 15.97 -16.17
N LEU A 249 -0.93 15.34 -15.99
CA LEU A 249 -0.23 14.72 -17.11
C LEU A 249 -0.93 13.45 -17.60
N ALA A 250 -1.58 12.70 -16.70
CA ALA A 250 -2.39 11.51 -17.01
C ALA A 250 -3.58 11.85 -17.92
N ASP A 251 -4.17 13.05 -17.79
CA ASP A 251 -5.26 13.50 -18.63
C ASP A 251 -4.80 13.81 -20.08
N ARG A 252 -3.51 14.08 -20.28
CA ARG A 252 -2.91 14.48 -21.55
C ARG A 252 -2.09 13.41 -22.24
N LEU A 253 -1.51 12.50 -21.48
CA LEU A 253 -0.64 11.43 -21.97
C LEU A 253 -1.37 10.09 -21.99
N ASN A 254 -0.93 9.22 -22.90
CA ASN A 254 -1.31 7.81 -22.85
C ASN A 254 -0.88 7.21 -21.49
N PRO A 255 -1.77 6.48 -20.76
CA PRO A 255 -1.46 5.85 -19.48
C PRO A 255 -0.19 4.99 -19.49
N MET A 256 0.12 4.34 -20.62
CA MET A 256 1.35 3.53 -20.76
C MET A 256 2.63 4.39 -20.75
N ARG A 257 2.60 5.61 -21.29
CA ARG A 257 3.76 6.54 -21.25
C ARG A 257 4.01 7.01 -19.82
N LEU A 258 2.94 7.31 -19.10
CA LEU A 258 3.05 7.74 -17.70
C LEU A 258 3.52 6.57 -16.79
N LEU A 259 3.02 5.36 -17.04
CA LEU A 259 3.52 4.15 -16.36
C LEU A 259 5.01 3.93 -16.66
N ALA A 260 5.46 4.10 -17.92
CA ALA A 260 6.86 3.99 -18.28
C ALA A 260 7.72 5.03 -17.57
N LEU A 261 7.26 6.30 -17.49
CA LEU A 261 7.94 7.34 -16.72
C LEU A 261 8.07 6.93 -15.23
N GLY A 262 6.98 6.45 -14.64
CA GLY A 262 7.00 5.94 -13.27
C GLY A 262 8.01 4.81 -13.06
N MET A 263 8.12 3.88 -14.02
CA MET A 263 9.10 2.80 -13.94
C MET A 263 10.55 3.28 -14.09
N VAL A 264 10.80 4.32 -14.91
CA VAL A 264 12.11 4.96 -14.98
C VAL A 264 12.47 5.62 -13.65
N LEU A 265 11.53 6.33 -13.02
CA LEU A 265 11.74 6.93 -11.70
C LEU A 265 12.05 5.86 -10.63
N LEU A 266 11.34 4.72 -10.66
CA LEU A 266 11.60 3.59 -9.76
C LEU A 266 13.00 3.02 -9.99
N ALA A 267 13.37 2.74 -11.23
CA ALA A 267 14.69 2.18 -11.56
C ALA A 267 15.83 3.11 -11.13
N LEU A 268 15.67 4.44 -11.33
CA LEU A 268 16.66 5.43 -10.87
C LEU A 268 16.71 5.49 -9.34
N SER A 269 15.57 5.45 -8.66
CA SER A 269 15.50 5.41 -7.21
C SER A 269 16.20 4.16 -6.65
N ASP A 270 15.89 2.98 -7.17
CA ASP A 270 16.50 1.73 -6.73
C ASP A 270 18.02 1.71 -7.01
N LEU A 271 18.45 2.29 -8.15
CA LEU A 271 19.86 2.45 -8.44
C LEU A 271 20.57 3.35 -7.41
N LEU A 272 19.93 4.45 -7.02
CA LEU A 272 20.46 5.32 -5.96
C LEU A 272 20.52 4.58 -4.62
N PHE A 273 19.50 3.80 -4.25
CA PHE A 273 19.52 3.00 -3.02
C PHE A 273 20.59 1.92 -3.03
N ALA A 274 20.81 1.26 -4.18
CA ALA A 274 21.86 0.25 -4.33
C ALA A 274 23.25 0.82 -4.03
N PHE A 275 23.51 2.07 -4.44
CA PHE A 275 24.80 2.74 -4.25
C PHE A 275 24.80 3.82 -3.15
N ALA A 276 23.73 3.91 -2.34
CA ALA A 276 23.68 4.89 -1.26
C ALA A 276 24.72 4.59 -0.19
N ALA A 277 25.77 5.40 -0.16
CA ALA A 277 26.81 5.38 0.87
C ALA A 277 26.69 6.55 1.86
N ASN A 278 25.75 7.47 1.63
CA ASN A 278 25.52 8.64 2.47
C ASN A 278 24.05 9.09 2.42
N THR A 279 23.68 9.91 3.39
CA THR A 279 22.31 10.41 3.56
C THR A 279 21.79 11.19 2.35
N ALA A 280 22.65 11.96 1.66
CA ALA A 280 22.21 12.79 0.54
C ALA A 280 21.75 11.94 -0.65
N VAL A 281 22.47 10.88 -0.99
CA VAL A 281 22.12 9.94 -2.06
C VAL A 281 20.83 9.18 -1.68
N LEU A 282 20.69 8.77 -0.42
CA LEU A 282 19.47 8.13 0.08
C LEU A 282 18.28 9.07 -0.06
N ILE A 283 18.38 10.33 0.38
CA ILE A 283 17.32 11.33 0.28
C ILE A 283 16.88 11.54 -1.17
N LEU A 284 17.83 11.65 -2.11
CA LEU A 284 17.49 11.77 -3.53
C LEU A 284 16.72 10.54 -4.03
N GLY A 285 17.15 9.33 -3.65
CA GLY A 285 16.44 8.09 -3.95
C GLY A 285 15.00 8.10 -3.39
N VAL A 286 14.81 8.53 -2.13
CA VAL A 286 13.51 8.64 -1.48
C VAL A 286 12.58 9.62 -2.21
N VAL A 287 13.10 10.76 -2.65
CA VAL A 287 12.33 11.73 -3.43
C VAL A 287 11.88 11.13 -4.77
N LEU A 288 12.78 10.49 -5.51
CA LEU A 288 12.43 9.81 -6.77
C LEU A 288 11.43 8.67 -6.56
N PHE A 289 11.56 7.91 -5.46
CA PHE A 289 10.60 6.88 -5.10
C PHE A 289 9.21 7.46 -4.81
N GLY A 290 9.12 8.56 -4.06
CA GLY A 290 7.86 9.28 -3.83
C GLY A 290 7.24 9.79 -5.15
N MET A 291 8.05 10.33 -6.05
CA MET A 291 7.60 10.75 -7.38
C MET A 291 7.11 9.57 -8.23
N HIS A 292 7.79 8.40 -8.16
CA HIS A 292 7.32 7.16 -8.78
C HIS A 292 5.91 6.80 -8.30
N LEU A 293 5.68 6.82 -6.99
CA LEU A 293 4.37 6.56 -6.42
C LEU A 293 3.31 7.54 -6.96
N GLY A 294 3.63 8.84 -7.02
CA GLY A 294 2.74 9.87 -7.58
C GLY A 294 2.42 9.64 -9.05
N ALA A 295 3.42 9.26 -9.85
CA ALA A 295 3.26 9.00 -11.28
C ALA A 295 2.44 7.73 -11.58
N THR A 296 2.47 6.73 -10.70
CA THR A 296 1.84 5.41 -10.96
C THR A 296 0.53 5.20 -10.24
N GLN A 297 0.17 6.09 -9.29
CA GLN A 297 -1.06 5.98 -8.54
C GLN A 297 -2.29 6.06 -9.45
N GLY A 298 -3.16 5.07 -9.32
CA GLY A 298 -4.42 5.05 -10.05
C GLY A 298 -4.35 4.60 -11.52
N ILE A 299 -3.15 4.56 -12.14
CA ILE A 299 -3.00 4.19 -13.55
C ILE A 299 -3.59 2.80 -13.85
N PHE A 300 -3.26 1.80 -13.04
CA PHE A 300 -3.81 0.46 -13.24
C PHE A 300 -5.32 0.41 -13.06
N SER A 301 -5.87 1.19 -12.13
CA SER A 301 -7.34 1.27 -11.97
C SER A 301 -8.01 1.87 -13.21
N ALA A 302 -7.41 2.89 -13.81
CA ALA A 302 -7.90 3.47 -15.06
C ALA A 302 -7.86 2.45 -16.21
N ILE A 303 -6.72 1.78 -16.40
CA ILE A 303 -6.55 0.79 -17.49
C ILE A 303 -7.47 -0.42 -17.29
N VAL A 304 -7.59 -0.95 -16.05
CA VAL A 304 -8.53 -2.05 -15.74
C VAL A 304 -9.97 -1.63 -16.09
N SER A 305 -10.37 -0.42 -15.73
CA SER A 305 -11.72 0.11 -16.06
C SER A 305 -11.97 0.23 -17.56
N GLU A 306 -10.93 0.50 -18.34
CA GLU A 306 -11.02 0.66 -19.79
C GLU A 306 -11.04 -0.69 -20.51
N VAL A 307 -10.18 -1.62 -20.10
CA VAL A 307 -10.03 -2.95 -20.74
C VAL A 307 -11.16 -3.91 -20.34
N ALA A 308 -11.69 -3.77 -19.13
CA ALA A 308 -12.72 -4.65 -18.61
C ALA A 308 -14.11 -4.33 -19.21
N VAL A 309 -14.84 -5.37 -19.58
CA VAL A 309 -16.25 -5.24 -20.02
C VAL A 309 -17.08 -4.70 -18.85
N SER A 310 -18.00 -3.77 -19.12
CA SER A 310 -18.69 -2.97 -18.09
C SER A 310 -19.36 -3.81 -16.99
N HIS A 311 -20.02 -4.91 -17.34
CA HIS A 311 -20.71 -5.77 -16.39
C HIS A 311 -19.77 -6.71 -15.59
N LEU A 312 -18.49 -6.84 -16.02
CA LEU A 312 -17.46 -7.67 -15.37
C LEU A 312 -16.35 -6.86 -14.69
N ARG A 313 -16.48 -5.54 -14.59
CA ARG A 313 -15.43 -4.69 -14.00
C ARG A 313 -15.04 -5.10 -12.58
N ALA A 314 -16.01 -5.43 -11.73
CA ALA A 314 -15.73 -5.86 -10.36
C ALA A 314 -14.89 -7.14 -10.34
N THR A 315 -15.22 -8.12 -11.17
CA THR A 315 -14.48 -9.38 -11.33
C THR A 315 -13.08 -9.11 -11.89
N ALA A 316 -12.94 -8.21 -12.87
CA ALA A 316 -11.65 -7.81 -13.43
C ALA A 316 -10.73 -7.17 -12.37
N PHE A 317 -11.24 -6.22 -11.56
CA PHE A 317 -10.49 -5.68 -10.44
C PHE A 317 -10.12 -6.76 -9.41
N GLY A 318 -11.02 -7.70 -9.16
CA GLY A 318 -10.77 -8.84 -8.28
C GLY A 318 -9.58 -9.68 -8.74
N VAL A 319 -9.62 -10.12 -10.00
CA VAL A 319 -8.55 -10.92 -10.60
C VAL A 319 -7.23 -10.14 -10.64
N PHE A 320 -7.25 -8.87 -11.07
CA PHE A 320 -6.06 -8.03 -11.11
C PHE A 320 -5.42 -7.88 -9.72
N ASN A 321 -6.23 -7.53 -8.70
CA ASN A 321 -5.74 -7.36 -7.33
C ASN A 321 -5.23 -8.67 -6.72
N PHE A 322 -5.82 -9.80 -7.05
CA PHE A 322 -5.38 -11.11 -6.59
C PHE A 322 -3.97 -11.44 -7.10
N PHE A 323 -3.73 -11.30 -8.41
CA PHE A 323 -2.39 -11.54 -8.98
C PHE A 323 -1.36 -10.50 -8.50
N SER A 324 -1.75 -9.24 -8.39
CA SER A 324 -0.88 -8.19 -7.83
C SER A 324 -0.55 -8.45 -6.36
N GLY A 325 -1.51 -8.95 -5.56
CA GLY A 325 -1.29 -9.31 -4.15
C GLY A 325 -0.31 -10.45 -3.99
N ILE A 326 -0.43 -11.51 -4.80
CA ILE A 326 0.55 -12.62 -4.83
C ILE A 326 1.92 -12.10 -5.25
N ALA A 327 1.99 -11.23 -6.27
CA ALA A 327 3.24 -10.67 -6.73
C ALA A 327 3.93 -9.83 -5.64
N LEU A 328 3.21 -9.04 -4.85
CA LEU A 328 3.77 -8.29 -3.72
C LEU A 328 4.31 -9.21 -2.62
N LEU A 329 3.64 -10.33 -2.33
CA LEU A 329 4.15 -11.33 -1.39
C LEU A 329 5.48 -11.92 -1.90
N VAL A 330 5.51 -12.33 -3.17
CA VAL A 330 6.72 -12.87 -3.81
C VAL A 330 7.83 -11.81 -3.87
N SER A 331 7.47 -10.56 -4.18
CA SER A 331 8.38 -9.41 -4.19
C SER A 331 9.10 -9.23 -2.84
N GLY A 332 8.34 -9.30 -1.73
CA GLY A 332 8.92 -9.22 -0.38
C GLY A 332 9.91 -10.35 -0.10
N LEU A 333 9.58 -11.59 -0.48
CA LEU A 333 10.48 -12.73 -0.32
C LEU A 333 11.75 -12.61 -1.18
N ILE A 334 11.62 -12.16 -2.43
CA ILE A 334 12.78 -11.94 -3.32
C ILE A 334 13.66 -10.84 -2.74
N ALA A 335 13.10 -9.71 -2.35
CA ALA A 335 13.83 -8.59 -1.78
C ALA A 335 14.58 -8.98 -0.50
N GLY A 336 13.89 -9.66 0.43
CA GLY A 336 14.49 -10.17 1.66
C GLY A 336 15.58 -11.20 1.40
N GLY A 337 15.36 -12.13 0.47
CA GLY A 337 16.35 -13.14 0.07
C GLY A 337 17.60 -12.52 -0.56
N LEU A 338 17.43 -11.57 -1.49
CA LEU A 338 18.54 -10.87 -2.10
C LEU A 338 19.36 -10.06 -1.07
N TRP A 339 18.66 -9.39 -0.15
CA TRP A 339 19.30 -8.65 0.93
C TRP A 339 20.12 -9.55 1.84
N GLU A 340 19.56 -10.68 2.28
CA GLU A 340 20.21 -11.58 3.23
C GLU A 340 21.37 -12.36 2.64
N LEU A 341 21.23 -12.82 1.40
CA LEU A 341 22.26 -13.65 0.75
C LEU A 341 23.38 -12.85 0.12
N PHE A 342 23.07 -11.66 -0.43
CA PHE A 342 24.02 -10.89 -1.24
C PHE A 342 24.22 -9.45 -0.72
N GLY A 343 23.35 -8.97 0.17
CA GLY A 343 23.40 -7.62 0.76
C GLY A 343 22.43 -6.62 0.14
N ALA A 344 22.30 -5.46 0.81
CA ALA A 344 21.35 -4.40 0.46
C ALA A 344 21.42 -3.94 -1.01
N GLN A 345 22.61 -3.83 -1.53
CA GLN A 345 22.85 -3.39 -2.92
C GLN A 345 22.17 -4.33 -3.95
N TYR A 346 22.19 -5.65 -3.73
CA TYR A 346 21.56 -6.62 -4.64
C TYR A 346 20.03 -6.66 -4.50
N CYS A 347 19.50 -6.35 -3.32
CA CYS A 347 18.06 -6.14 -3.15
C CYS A 347 17.56 -5.08 -4.14
N PHE A 348 18.12 -3.86 -4.08
CA PHE A 348 17.71 -2.78 -4.98
C PHE A 348 18.07 -3.03 -6.44
N ALA A 349 19.22 -3.66 -6.73
CA ALA A 349 19.56 -4.07 -8.09
C ALA A 349 18.50 -5.04 -8.68
N GLY A 350 17.92 -5.93 -7.86
CA GLY A 350 16.79 -6.78 -8.25
C GLY A 350 15.56 -5.95 -8.62
N GLY A 351 15.25 -4.88 -7.88
CA GLY A 351 14.18 -3.92 -8.22
C GLY A 351 14.41 -3.28 -9.59
N VAL A 352 15.66 -2.83 -9.87
CA VAL A 352 16.03 -2.29 -11.19
C VAL A 352 15.77 -3.30 -12.32
N VAL A 353 16.14 -4.57 -12.12
CA VAL A 353 15.92 -5.63 -13.13
C VAL A 353 14.42 -5.77 -13.44
N PHE A 354 13.56 -5.89 -12.42
CA PHE A 354 12.12 -5.99 -12.63
C PHE A 354 11.53 -4.71 -13.24
N ALA A 355 12.04 -3.53 -12.87
CA ALA A 355 11.60 -2.26 -13.46
C ALA A 355 11.95 -2.20 -14.96
N VAL A 356 13.15 -2.61 -15.34
CA VAL A 356 13.58 -2.69 -16.76
C VAL A 356 12.75 -3.73 -17.53
N LEU A 357 12.50 -4.91 -16.96
CA LEU A 357 11.62 -5.92 -17.57
C LEU A 357 10.22 -5.38 -17.81
N THR A 358 9.69 -4.62 -16.85
CA THR A 358 8.37 -3.96 -16.97
C THR A 358 8.39 -2.92 -18.11
N LEU A 359 9.46 -2.11 -18.22
CA LEU A 359 9.64 -1.14 -19.31
C LEU A 359 9.69 -1.81 -20.69
N VAL A 360 10.43 -2.90 -20.81
CA VAL A 360 10.50 -3.70 -22.06
C VAL A 360 9.12 -4.24 -22.42
N LEU A 361 8.36 -4.71 -21.45
CA LEU A 361 7.02 -5.24 -21.66
C LEU A 361 6.02 -4.13 -22.08
N ILE A 362 6.11 -2.95 -21.49
CA ILE A 362 5.30 -1.78 -21.90
C ILE A 362 5.53 -1.45 -23.38
N GLN A 363 6.77 -1.51 -23.86
CA GLN A 363 7.08 -1.24 -25.26
C GLN A 363 6.54 -2.32 -26.22
N ARG A 364 6.45 -3.58 -25.76
CA ARG A 364 5.93 -4.69 -26.56
C ARG A 364 4.40 -4.74 -26.62
N PHE A 365 3.71 -4.29 -25.57
CA PHE A 365 2.24 -4.28 -25.52
C PHE A 365 1.65 -3.07 -26.25
N ARG A 366 1.79 -3.04 -27.58
CA ARG A 366 1.18 -1.99 -28.43
C ARG A 366 -0.35 -1.95 -28.37
N PHE A 367 -1.02 -3.02 -27.96
CA PHE A 367 -2.48 -3.13 -27.91
C PHE A 367 -3.14 -2.26 -26.83
N LEU A 368 -2.41 -1.91 -25.75
CA LEU A 368 -2.88 -0.98 -24.72
C LEU A 368 -2.59 0.48 -25.10
N ALA A 369 -2.00 0.72 -26.25
CA ALA A 369 -1.60 2.05 -26.75
C ALA A 369 -2.65 2.69 -27.69
N VAL A 370 -3.79 2.03 -27.93
CA VAL A 370 -4.81 2.55 -28.87
C VAL A 370 -5.82 3.42 -28.14
N ARG A 371 -5.43 4.65 -27.84
CA ARG A 371 -6.24 5.87 -28.02
C ARG A 371 -5.32 6.91 -28.66
N GLN A 372 -5.38 6.98 -29.96
CA GLN A 372 -5.09 8.22 -30.69
C GLN A 372 -6.37 9.06 -30.76
#